data_e6467e8d711f9df11c5193339a57e1cb
#
_entry.id   e6467e8d711f9df11c5193339a57e1cb
#
_cell.length_a   1.000
_cell.length_b   1.000
_cell.length_c   1.000
_cell.angle_alpha   90.00
_cell.angle_beta   90.00
_cell.angle_gamma   90.00
#
_symmetry.space_group_name_H-M   'P 1'
#
loop_
_entity.id
_entity.type
_entity.pdbx_description
1 polymer ?
#
loop_
_entity_poly.entity_id
_entity_poly.type
_entity_poly.pdbx_seq_one_letter_code
_entity_poly.pdbx_strand_id
1 'polypeptide(L)'
;MATILVYNNDTNRMERYTRSENSAMPYNTNGTLKVKEFRGSSKANILWTDKRTMQGWNSQRYIWGAPIPVGFAFKRPYEGGHGSQSQHYAGTAFDVAQTYSVARRNALRNSAINSGIWTYVELVTQIFKKI
;
A
#
# COMPACT_ATOMS: atom_id res chain seq x y z
N MET A 1 17.68 6.78 3.59
CA MET A 1 17.25 6.12 2.35
C MET A 1 16.80 4.69 2.62
N ALA A 2 15.85 4.22 1.85
CA ALA A 2 15.35 2.86 1.97
C ALA A 2 15.71 2.02 0.75
N THR A 3 16.01 0.75 0.98
CA THR A 3 16.08 -0.26 -0.07
C THR A 3 14.69 -0.88 -0.23
N ILE A 4 14.21 -0.96 -1.46
CA ILE A 4 12.89 -1.48 -1.76
C ILE A 4 13.04 -2.62 -2.75
N LEU A 5 12.54 -3.79 -2.36
CA LEU A 5 12.51 -4.96 -3.22
C LEU A 5 11.10 -5.09 -3.78
N VAL A 6 11.00 -5.07 -5.11
CA VAL A 6 9.73 -5.12 -5.82
C VAL A 6 9.70 -6.37 -6.67
N TYR A 7 8.75 -7.26 -6.39
CA TYR A 7 8.51 -8.40 -7.26
C TYR A 7 7.76 -7.92 -8.52
N ASN A 8 8.38 -8.11 -9.67
CA ASN A 8 7.74 -7.82 -10.94
C ASN A 8 6.95 -9.05 -11.39
N ASN A 9 5.62 -8.98 -11.26
CA ASN A 9 4.71 -10.08 -11.57
C ASN A 9 4.70 -10.45 -13.06
N ASP A 10 5.11 -9.53 -13.94
CA ASP A 10 5.12 -9.77 -15.39
C ASP A 10 6.36 -10.53 -15.84
N THR A 11 7.52 -10.25 -15.21
CA THR A 11 8.80 -10.87 -15.59
C THR A 11 9.20 -12.00 -14.64
N ASN A 12 8.49 -12.19 -13.54
CA ASN A 12 8.79 -13.14 -12.47
C ASN A 12 10.20 -12.91 -11.89
N ARG A 13 10.58 -11.65 -11.72
CA ARG A 13 11.90 -11.26 -11.20
C ARG A 13 11.76 -10.27 -10.05
N MET A 14 12.73 -10.33 -9.14
CA MET A 14 12.86 -9.36 -8.06
C MET A 14 13.69 -8.17 -8.55
N GLU A 15 13.16 -6.96 -8.35
CA GLU A 15 13.85 -5.71 -8.65
C GLU A 15 14.25 -5.02 -7.37
N ARG A 16 15.37 -4.30 -7.41
CA ARG A 16 15.91 -3.60 -6.26
C ARG A 16 16.02 -2.10 -6.54
N TYR A 17 15.45 -1.30 -5.65
CA TYR A 17 15.48 0.15 -5.74
C TYR A 17 16.02 0.76 -4.47
N THR A 18 16.68 1.91 -4.58
CA THR A 18 17.07 2.75 -3.45
C THR A 18 16.37 4.10 -3.60
N ARG A 19 15.58 4.48 -2.58
CA ARG A 19 14.78 5.71 -2.63
C ARG A 19 14.91 6.47 -1.32
N SER A 20 14.82 7.81 -1.40
CA SER A 20 14.68 8.65 -0.20
C SER A 20 13.25 8.56 0.34
N GLU A 21 13.06 8.93 1.60
CA GLU A 21 11.76 8.87 2.27
C GLU A 21 10.71 9.78 1.62
N ASN A 22 11.13 10.86 0.99
CA ASN A 22 10.23 11.80 0.33
C ASN A 22 9.99 11.49 -1.15
N SER A 23 10.65 10.48 -1.69
CA SER A 23 10.46 10.05 -3.08
C SER A 23 9.24 9.13 -3.21
N ALA A 24 8.68 9.09 -4.41
CA ALA A 24 7.62 8.14 -4.73
C ALA A 24 8.14 6.70 -4.67
N MET A 25 7.25 5.77 -4.32
CA MET A 25 7.52 4.35 -4.42
C MET A 25 7.78 3.94 -5.88
N PRO A 26 8.59 2.89 -6.11
CA PRO A 26 8.71 2.32 -7.46
C PRO A 26 7.35 1.98 -8.04
N TYR A 27 7.15 2.20 -9.33
CA TYR A 27 5.88 2.02 -10.05
C TYR A 27 4.74 2.94 -9.62
N ASN A 28 4.94 3.81 -8.65
CA ASN A 28 3.96 4.85 -8.32
C ASN A 28 4.15 6.03 -9.30
N THR A 29 3.67 5.85 -10.52
CA THR A 29 3.92 6.76 -11.63
C THR A 29 3.22 8.11 -11.48
N ASN A 30 2.15 8.19 -10.70
CA ASN A 30 1.47 9.45 -10.44
C ASN A 30 2.00 10.20 -9.21
N GLY A 31 3.05 9.68 -8.55
CA GLY A 31 3.71 10.36 -7.45
C GLY A 31 2.88 10.51 -6.18
N THR A 32 1.87 9.69 -5.98
CA THR A 32 0.88 9.84 -4.90
C THR A 32 1.18 9.00 -3.66
N LEU A 33 2.24 8.19 -3.68
CA LEU A 33 2.61 7.31 -2.57
C LEU A 33 4.11 7.44 -2.30
N LYS A 34 4.47 8.16 -1.24
CA LYS A 34 5.88 8.32 -0.85
C LYS A 34 6.36 7.11 -0.05
N VAL A 35 7.66 6.87 -0.08
CA VAL A 35 8.30 5.79 0.70
C VAL A 35 7.91 5.89 2.17
N LYS A 36 7.97 7.09 2.77
CA LYS A 36 7.61 7.29 4.18
C LYS A 36 6.16 6.93 4.49
N GLU A 37 5.25 7.14 3.56
CA GLU A 37 3.84 6.76 3.72
C GLU A 37 3.68 5.24 3.64
N PHE A 38 4.39 4.62 2.72
CA PHE A 38 4.34 3.17 2.53
C PHE A 38 4.85 2.43 3.76
N ARG A 39 5.95 2.88 4.35
CA ARG A 39 6.50 2.24 5.55
C ARG A 39 5.78 2.62 6.85
N GLY A 40 5.14 3.78 6.91
CA GLY A 40 4.56 4.28 8.14
C GLY A 40 5.61 4.35 9.25
N SER A 41 5.32 3.70 10.39
CA SER A 41 6.23 3.66 11.55
C SER A 41 7.23 2.51 11.51
N SER A 42 7.25 1.69 10.48
CA SER A 42 8.21 0.58 10.38
C SER A 42 9.64 1.10 10.33
N LYS A 43 10.54 0.47 11.09
CA LYS A 43 11.97 0.78 11.16
C LYS A 43 12.80 -0.06 10.19
N ALA A 44 12.19 -0.83 9.31
CA ALA A 44 12.89 -1.73 8.41
C ALA A 44 13.79 -0.97 7.44
N ASN A 45 14.99 -1.50 7.19
CA ASN A 45 15.90 -0.98 6.17
C ASN A 45 15.53 -1.46 4.76
N ILE A 46 14.85 -2.60 4.67
CA ILE A 46 14.41 -3.20 3.42
C ILE A 46 12.90 -3.30 3.45
N LEU A 47 12.26 -2.71 2.46
CA LEU A 47 10.82 -2.77 2.25
C LEU A 47 10.51 -3.72 1.11
N TRP A 48 9.33 -4.35 1.16
CA TRP A 48 8.91 -5.31 0.14
C TRP A 48 7.56 -4.90 -0.41
N THR A 49 7.38 -5.09 -1.71
CA THR A 49 6.08 -4.95 -2.37
C THR A 49 6.12 -5.69 -3.70
N ASP A 50 5.06 -5.58 -4.49
CA ASP A 50 5.06 -6.06 -5.87
C ASP A 50 4.51 -5.01 -6.83
N LYS A 51 4.77 -5.21 -8.10
CA LYS A 51 4.37 -4.28 -9.16
C LYS A 51 2.86 -4.14 -9.25
N ARG A 52 2.11 -5.23 -9.11
CA ARG A 52 0.64 -5.21 -9.17
C ARG A 52 0.03 -4.37 -8.06
N THR A 53 0.57 -4.47 -6.84
CA THR A 53 0.11 -3.66 -5.71
C THR A 53 0.29 -2.18 -6.00
N MET A 54 1.43 -1.79 -6.53
CA MET A 54 1.70 -0.39 -6.88
C MET A 54 0.80 0.10 -8.01
N GLN A 55 0.58 -0.72 -9.04
CA GLN A 55 -0.35 -0.40 -10.12
C GLN A 55 -1.79 -0.31 -9.62
N GLY A 56 -2.18 -1.20 -8.71
CA GLY A 56 -3.49 -1.16 -8.06
C GLY A 56 -3.70 0.13 -7.26
N TRP A 57 -2.69 0.55 -6.51
CA TRP A 57 -2.72 1.84 -5.82
C TRP A 57 -2.93 3.00 -6.79
N ASN A 58 -2.16 3.05 -7.88
CA ASN A 58 -2.26 4.12 -8.87
C ASN A 58 -3.71 4.23 -9.42
N SER A 59 -4.30 3.09 -9.76
CA SER A 59 -5.66 3.04 -10.29
C SER A 59 -6.70 3.47 -9.26
N GLN A 60 -6.58 2.98 -8.03
CA GLN A 60 -7.51 3.34 -6.94
C GLN A 60 -7.43 4.84 -6.63
N ARG A 61 -6.22 5.37 -6.55
CA ARG A 61 -6.00 6.79 -6.30
C ARG A 61 -6.60 7.66 -7.40
N TYR A 62 -6.47 7.23 -8.64
CA TYR A 62 -7.06 7.91 -9.79
C TYR A 62 -8.60 7.87 -9.74
N ILE A 63 -9.18 6.70 -9.50
CA ILE A 63 -10.64 6.51 -9.41
C ILE A 63 -11.23 7.36 -8.28
N TRP A 64 -10.57 7.38 -7.12
CA TRP A 64 -11.03 8.16 -5.98
C TRP A 64 -10.96 9.66 -6.24
N GLY A 65 -9.94 10.11 -6.95
CA GLY A 65 -9.80 11.50 -7.40
C GLY A 65 -9.38 12.50 -6.33
N ALA A 66 -8.93 12.03 -5.16
CA ALA A 66 -8.50 12.88 -4.05
C ALA A 66 -7.40 12.19 -3.25
N PRO A 67 -6.58 12.92 -2.46
CA PRO A 67 -5.58 12.29 -1.62
C PRO A 67 -6.19 11.27 -0.66
N ILE A 68 -5.52 10.11 -0.54
CA ILE A 68 -5.91 9.05 0.39
C ILE A 68 -4.85 9.00 1.48
N PRO A 69 -5.19 9.34 2.75
CA PRO A 69 -4.22 9.23 3.84
C PRO A 69 -3.82 7.77 4.06
N VAL A 70 -2.52 7.50 4.05
CA VAL A 70 -1.96 6.16 4.29
C VAL A 70 -1.34 6.13 5.68
N GLY A 71 -1.83 5.23 6.52
CA GLY A 71 -1.20 4.97 7.81
C GLY A 71 0.09 4.17 7.63
N PHE A 72 -0.01 3.07 6.93
CA PHE A 72 1.14 2.26 6.52
C PHE A 72 0.68 1.20 5.51
N ALA A 73 1.65 0.64 4.78
CA ALA A 73 1.41 -0.53 3.93
C ALA A 73 2.34 -1.68 4.33
N PHE A 74 3.60 -1.38 4.61
CA PHE A 74 4.60 -2.39 4.96
C PHE A 74 4.86 -2.42 6.47
N LYS A 75 4.99 -3.65 7.03
CA LYS A 75 5.50 -3.90 8.37
C LYS A 75 6.34 -5.17 8.40
N ARG A 76 7.31 -5.22 9.32
CA ARG A 76 8.04 -6.46 9.62
C ARG A 76 7.18 -7.34 10.53
N PRO A 77 7.38 -8.68 10.51
CA PRO A 77 6.54 -9.61 11.30
C PRO A 77 6.47 -9.31 12.79
N TYR A 78 7.49 -8.71 13.38
CA TYR A 78 7.53 -8.39 14.81
C TYR A 78 7.15 -6.94 15.13
N GLU A 79 6.70 -6.17 14.16
CA GLU A 79 6.28 -4.78 14.34
C GLU A 79 4.76 -4.70 14.48
N GLY A 80 4.26 -4.89 15.68
CA GLY A 80 2.88 -4.59 16.08
C GLY A 80 1.81 -5.54 15.56
N GLY A 81 1.03 -6.12 16.29
CA GLY A 81 -0.30 -6.69 16.31
C GLY A 81 -0.89 -7.42 15.09
N HIS A 82 -0.14 -7.76 14.05
CA HIS A 82 -0.67 -8.46 12.87
C HIS A 82 -0.50 -9.97 13.00
N GLY A 83 -1.38 -10.72 12.34
CA GLY A 83 -1.24 -12.17 12.24
C GLY A 83 0.03 -12.58 11.51
N SER A 84 0.46 -13.84 11.71
CA SER A 84 1.73 -14.34 11.15
C SER A 84 1.80 -14.33 9.62
N GLN A 85 0.65 -14.24 8.95
CA GLN A 85 0.57 -14.24 7.48
C GLN A 85 -0.03 -12.93 6.95
N SER A 86 0.12 -11.83 7.68
CA SER A 86 -0.40 -10.53 7.25
C SER A 86 0.19 -10.11 5.90
N GLN A 87 -0.65 -9.58 5.03
CA GLN A 87 -0.24 -9.04 3.73
C GLN A 87 0.67 -7.81 3.87
N HIS A 88 0.66 -7.14 5.03
CA HIS A 88 1.59 -6.03 5.30
C HIS A 88 3.06 -6.48 5.30
N TYR A 89 3.35 -7.73 5.62
CA TYR A 89 4.72 -8.25 5.63
C TYR A 89 5.31 -8.35 4.21
N ALA A 90 4.45 -8.51 3.22
CA ALA A 90 4.83 -8.51 1.80
C ALA A 90 4.64 -7.14 1.14
N GLY A 91 4.11 -6.15 1.86
CA GLY A 91 3.81 -4.83 1.30
C GLY A 91 2.68 -4.84 0.27
N THR A 92 1.69 -5.73 0.44
CA THR A 92 0.57 -5.89 -0.49
C THR A 92 -0.78 -5.52 0.13
N ALA A 93 -0.78 -4.83 1.26
CA ALA A 93 -1.98 -4.33 1.94
C ALA A 93 -1.76 -2.88 2.39
N PHE A 94 -2.83 -2.10 2.40
CA PHE A 94 -2.80 -0.70 2.80
C PHE A 94 -3.79 -0.44 3.94
N ASP A 95 -3.32 0.15 5.03
CA ASP A 95 -4.17 0.76 6.05
C ASP A 95 -4.33 2.23 5.68
N VAL A 96 -5.53 2.64 5.34
CA VAL A 96 -5.79 3.97 4.78
C VAL A 96 -6.98 4.65 5.48
N ALA A 97 -7.09 5.96 5.27
CA ALA A 97 -8.27 6.75 5.60
C ALA A 97 -8.63 6.79 7.09
N GLN A 98 -7.66 6.62 8.00
CA GLN A 98 -7.91 6.69 9.45
C GLN A 98 -8.41 8.06 9.89
N THR A 99 -8.08 9.12 9.15
CA THR A 99 -8.48 10.49 9.44
C THR A 99 -9.80 10.90 8.79
N TYR A 100 -10.38 10.06 7.94
CA TYR A 100 -11.66 10.34 7.30
C TYR A 100 -12.83 10.21 8.27
N SER A 101 -13.91 10.94 8.01
CA SER A 101 -15.22 10.68 8.65
C SER A 101 -15.71 9.28 8.29
N VAL A 102 -16.64 8.74 9.10
CA VAL A 102 -17.25 7.43 8.82
C VAL A 102 -17.89 7.39 7.44
N ALA A 103 -18.64 8.43 7.06
CA ALA A 103 -19.29 8.51 5.76
C ALA A 103 -18.28 8.47 4.61
N ARG A 104 -17.17 9.21 4.74
CA ARG A 104 -16.15 9.26 3.70
C ARG A 104 -15.35 7.96 3.61
N ARG A 105 -15.09 7.31 4.75
CA ARG A 105 -14.48 5.96 4.76
C ARG A 105 -15.35 4.94 4.04
N ASN A 106 -16.66 4.99 4.29
CA ASN A 106 -17.60 4.11 3.60
C ASN A 106 -17.63 4.37 2.09
N ALA A 107 -17.56 5.62 1.67
CA ALA A 107 -17.49 5.97 0.26
C ALA A 107 -16.21 5.43 -0.40
N LEU A 108 -15.07 5.57 0.26
CA LEU A 108 -13.79 5.01 -0.24
C LEU A 108 -13.84 3.48 -0.30
N ARG A 109 -14.39 2.86 0.73
CA ARG A 109 -14.57 1.40 0.76
C ARG A 109 -15.43 0.92 -0.41
N ASN A 110 -16.53 1.59 -0.67
CA ASN A 110 -17.40 1.24 -1.80
C ASN A 110 -16.69 1.45 -3.14
N SER A 111 -15.91 2.51 -3.27
CA SER A 111 -15.07 2.75 -4.45
C SER A 111 -14.08 1.60 -4.66
N ALA A 112 -13.41 1.16 -3.59
CA ALA A 112 -12.46 0.06 -3.66
C ALA A 112 -13.14 -1.26 -4.05
N ILE A 113 -14.29 -1.57 -3.49
CA ILE A 113 -15.06 -2.78 -3.82
C ILE A 113 -15.50 -2.73 -5.30
N ASN A 114 -16.06 -1.61 -5.73
CA ASN A 114 -16.60 -1.46 -7.08
C ASN A 114 -15.52 -1.42 -8.15
N SER A 115 -14.29 -1.04 -7.79
CA SER A 115 -13.17 -0.98 -8.74
C SER A 115 -12.76 -2.36 -9.26
N GLY A 116 -12.96 -3.41 -8.47
CA GLY A 116 -12.50 -4.75 -8.79
C GLY A 116 -10.98 -4.94 -8.73
N ILE A 117 -10.24 -3.92 -8.25
CA ILE A 117 -8.77 -3.95 -8.17
C ILE A 117 -8.29 -4.87 -7.05
N TRP A 118 -8.96 -4.80 -5.87
CA TRP A 118 -8.49 -5.40 -4.63
C TRP A 118 -9.10 -6.77 -4.43
N THR A 119 -8.30 -7.71 -3.94
CA THR A 119 -8.77 -9.06 -3.60
C THR A 119 -9.67 -9.03 -2.37
N TYR A 120 -9.38 -8.11 -1.44
CA TYR A 120 -10.14 -8.01 -0.19
C TYR A 120 -10.17 -6.55 0.28
N VAL A 121 -11.34 -6.11 0.73
CA VAL A 121 -11.53 -4.78 1.33
C VAL A 121 -12.27 -4.97 2.65
N GLU A 122 -11.65 -4.57 3.76
CA GLU A 122 -12.25 -4.75 5.09
C GLU A 122 -13.38 -3.77 5.37
N LEU A 123 -14.33 -4.22 6.20
CA LEU A 123 -15.52 -3.44 6.57
C LEU A 123 -15.22 -2.34 7.59
N VAL A 124 -14.36 -2.63 8.55
CA VAL A 124 -14.20 -1.81 9.76
C VAL A 124 -13.00 -0.88 9.63
N THR A 125 -11.91 -1.38 9.08
CA THR A 125 -10.69 -0.63 8.81
C THR A 125 -10.50 -0.51 7.31
N GLN A 126 -10.02 0.61 6.84
CA GLN A 126 -9.83 0.82 5.39
C GLN A 126 -8.55 0.15 4.94
N ILE A 127 -8.59 -1.17 4.85
CA ILE A 127 -7.46 -1.99 4.39
C ILE A 127 -7.76 -2.51 2.99
N PHE A 128 -6.91 -2.18 2.05
CA PHE A 128 -6.94 -2.73 0.69
C PHE A 128 -5.87 -3.80 0.56
N LYS A 129 -6.23 -4.99 0.10
CA LYS A 129 -5.30 -6.10 -0.09
C LYS A 129 -5.27 -6.54 -1.55
N LYS A 130 -4.08 -6.75 -2.05
CA LYS A 130 -3.81 -7.30 -3.36
C LYS A 130 -3.04 -8.62 -3.18
N ILE A 131 -3.74 -9.71 -3.36
CA ILE A 131 -3.17 -11.05 -3.19
C ILE A 131 -2.88 -11.69 -4.54
#